data_284ff9894893c234d91a756cde749002
#
_entry.id   284ff9894893c234d91a756cde749002
#
_cell.length_a   1.000
_cell.length_b   1.000
_cell.length_c   1.000
_cell.angle_alpha   90.00
_cell.angle_beta   90.00
_cell.angle_gamma   90.00
#
_symmetry.space_group_name_H-M   'P 1'
#
loop_
_entity.id
_entity.type
_entity.pdbx_description
1 polymer ?
#
loop_
_entity_poly.entity_id
_entity_poly.type
_entity_poly.pdbx_seq_one_letter_code
_entity_poly.pdbx_strand_id
1 'polypeptide(L)'
;MTKLQQQLAEQFLHILEEEKLDWRKEWSGIPERPYNPISKTVYHGSNYFSLLLTSMVKGYQDPRWCTFAQIKEQGWTLKAGKGQSAKIEFWYPYDREQKKSISWQEFREVGGQNNDRYQLYSRAYSVYNGDMIIGIPKLEVRQNEIQPVELVDTISRNMGVPISYHQTARAFYRPIEDRIYLPYRQQFNSEYAYASTALHELSHATGAEHRLNRKQGGEFGTEPYAYEELVAEISSCFLSSELPIGQTEEHLQNHKAYVQSWIQGIKEQP
;
A
#
# COMPACT_ATOMS: atom_id res chain seq x y z
N MET A 1 3.34 -1.76 17.28
CA MET A 1 3.41 -2.57 16.04
C MET A 1 3.00 -4.00 16.36
N THR A 2 2.16 -4.63 15.54
CA THR A 2 1.81 -6.04 15.74
C THR A 2 2.95 -6.95 15.29
N LYS A 3 2.95 -8.20 15.79
CA LYS A 3 3.93 -9.20 15.35
C LYS A 3 3.90 -9.42 13.82
N LEU A 4 2.72 -9.32 13.20
CA LEU A 4 2.59 -9.45 11.75
C LEU A 4 3.21 -8.25 11.03
N GLN A 5 2.98 -7.03 11.50
CA GLN A 5 3.59 -5.84 10.93
C GLN A 5 5.12 -5.86 10.99
N GLN A 6 5.67 -6.35 12.12
CA GLN A 6 7.11 -6.52 12.26
C GLN A 6 7.65 -7.58 11.29
N GLN A 7 6.99 -8.73 11.17
CA GLN A 7 7.37 -9.77 10.19
C GLN A 7 7.30 -9.27 8.75
N LEU A 8 6.30 -8.44 8.41
CA LEU A 8 6.19 -7.84 7.08
C LEU A 8 7.32 -6.86 6.79
N ALA A 9 7.69 -6.04 7.77
CA ALA A 9 8.81 -5.12 7.62
C ALA A 9 10.13 -5.87 7.41
N GLU A 10 10.40 -6.90 8.22
CA GLU A 10 11.58 -7.77 8.07
C GLU A 10 11.60 -8.49 6.72
N GLN A 11 10.46 -9.02 6.29
CA GLN A 11 10.35 -9.68 4.99
C GLN A 11 10.59 -8.71 3.84
N PHE A 12 10.04 -7.50 3.92
CA PHE A 12 10.23 -6.45 2.93
C PHE A 12 11.70 -6.03 2.82
N LEU A 13 12.34 -5.78 3.97
CA LEU A 13 13.78 -5.45 4.01
C LEU A 13 14.63 -6.56 3.39
N HIS A 14 14.36 -7.83 3.74
CA HIS A 14 15.08 -8.97 3.17
C HIS A 14 14.92 -9.10 1.65
N ILE A 15 13.71 -8.84 1.14
CA ILE A 15 13.44 -8.85 -0.30
C ILE A 15 14.21 -7.73 -1.01
N LEU A 16 14.27 -6.54 -0.41
CA LEU A 16 15.03 -5.41 -0.94
C LEU A 16 16.54 -5.68 -0.94
N GLU A 17 17.08 -6.31 0.12
CA GLU A 17 18.49 -6.65 0.26
C GLU A 17 18.96 -7.71 -0.75
N GLU A 18 18.13 -8.71 -1.02
CA GLU A 18 18.48 -9.81 -1.92
C GLU A 18 18.31 -9.44 -3.40
N GLU A 19 17.97 -8.19 -3.71
CA GLU A 19 17.66 -7.73 -5.09
C GLU A 19 16.62 -8.60 -5.82
N LYS A 20 15.83 -9.38 -5.06
CA LYS A 20 14.86 -10.33 -5.60
C LYS A 20 13.61 -9.67 -6.14
N LEU A 21 13.39 -8.38 -5.82
CA LEU A 21 12.34 -7.61 -6.44
C LEU A 21 12.82 -7.16 -7.82
N ASP A 22 12.45 -7.89 -8.84
CA ASP A 22 12.40 -7.32 -10.18
C ASP A 22 11.20 -6.36 -10.24
N TRP A 23 11.40 -5.14 -9.72
CA TRP A 23 10.41 -4.06 -9.76
C TRP A 23 9.87 -3.81 -11.18
N ARG A 24 10.55 -4.37 -12.18
CA ARG A 24 10.26 -4.15 -13.60
C ARG A 24 9.01 -4.82 -14.11
N LYS A 25 8.55 -5.88 -13.48
CA LYS A 25 7.53 -6.75 -14.08
C LYS A 25 6.20 -6.83 -13.33
N GLU A 26 6.16 -6.51 -12.05
CA GLU A 26 5.14 -7.11 -11.21
C GLU A 26 4.08 -6.14 -10.67
N TRP A 27 4.36 -4.84 -10.60
CA TRP A 27 3.34 -3.86 -10.17
C TRP A 27 2.24 -3.66 -11.21
N SER A 28 2.54 -3.88 -12.50
CA SER A 28 1.57 -3.75 -13.60
C SER A 28 0.76 -5.02 -13.88
N GLY A 29 1.08 -6.15 -13.20
CA GLY A 29 0.49 -7.46 -13.51
C GLY A 29 -0.76 -7.80 -12.73
N ILE A 30 -1.07 -7.11 -11.62
CA ILE A 30 -2.27 -7.38 -10.82
C ILE A 30 -3.34 -6.37 -11.25
N PRO A 31 -4.38 -6.81 -11.97
CA PRO A 31 -5.34 -5.90 -12.61
C PRO A 31 -6.30 -5.22 -11.62
N GLU A 32 -6.34 -5.67 -10.39
CA GLU A 32 -7.25 -5.14 -9.35
C GLU A 32 -6.60 -5.25 -7.96
N ARG A 33 -7.06 -4.41 -7.02
CA ARG A 33 -6.68 -4.55 -5.61
C ARG A 33 -6.98 -5.95 -5.09
N PRO A 34 -6.11 -6.52 -4.24
CA PRO A 34 -6.40 -7.78 -3.56
C PRO A 34 -7.76 -7.74 -2.85
N TYR A 35 -8.60 -8.72 -3.11
CA TYR A 35 -9.92 -8.82 -2.50
C TYR A 35 -10.34 -10.27 -2.23
N ASN A 36 -11.32 -10.43 -1.35
CA ASN A 36 -11.95 -11.72 -1.11
C ASN A 36 -13.15 -11.88 -2.06
N PRO A 37 -13.15 -12.86 -2.97
CA PRO A 37 -14.21 -13.01 -3.98
C PRO A 37 -15.55 -13.43 -3.41
N ILE A 38 -15.59 -13.96 -2.17
CA ILE A 38 -16.80 -14.44 -1.51
C ILE A 38 -17.44 -13.32 -0.69
N SER A 39 -16.68 -12.72 0.25
CA SER A 39 -17.17 -11.61 1.07
C SER A 39 -17.17 -10.26 0.35
N LYS A 40 -16.55 -10.17 -0.83
CA LYS A 40 -16.32 -8.93 -1.59
C LYS A 40 -15.50 -7.88 -0.83
N THR A 41 -14.83 -8.30 0.24
CA THR A 41 -13.96 -7.42 1.03
C THR A 41 -12.70 -7.09 0.25
N VAL A 42 -12.47 -5.81 -0.03
CA VAL A 42 -11.20 -5.30 -0.56
C VAL A 42 -10.23 -5.12 0.60
N TYR A 43 -9.00 -5.60 0.45
CA TYR A 43 -7.98 -5.48 1.49
C TYR A 43 -7.31 -4.11 1.45
N HIS A 44 -6.99 -3.57 2.63
CA HIS A 44 -6.39 -2.25 2.83
C HIS A 44 -5.22 -2.31 3.82
N GLY A 45 -4.40 -1.27 3.85
CA GLY A 45 -3.30 -1.09 4.81
C GLY A 45 -2.32 -2.26 4.81
N SER A 46 -1.91 -2.73 6.00
CA SER A 46 -0.96 -3.83 6.17
C SER A 46 -1.41 -5.14 5.51
N ASN A 47 -2.72 -5.40 5.43
CA ASN A 47 -3.25 -6.56 4.71
C ASN A 47 -3.00 -6.46 3.21
N TYR A 48 -3.31 -5.31 2.61
CA TYR A 48 -3.00 -5.07 1.21
C TYR A 48 -1.51 -5.26 0.92
N PHE A 49 -0.65 -4.66 1.74
CA PHE A 49 0.80 -4.79 1.61
C PHE A 49 1.27 -6.25 1.70
N SER A 50 0.79 -7.00 2.69
CA SER A 50 1.10 -8.43 2.85
C SER A 50 0.76 -9.24 1.61
N LEU A 51 -0.43 -9.03 1.05
CA LEU A 51 -0.91 -9.76 -0.11
C LEU A 51 -0.14 -9.38 -1.37
N LEU A 52 0.16 -8.10 -1.54
CA LEU A 52 0.93 -7.60 -2.65
C LEU A 52 2.36 -8.17 -2.64
N LEU A 53 3.09 -8.07 -1.51
CA LEU A 53 4.41 -8.66 -1.36
C LEU A 53 4.41 -10.17 -1.64
N THR A 54 3.40 -10.88 -1.12
CA THR A 54 3.29 -12.33 -1.37
C THR A 54 3.06 -12.61 -2.84
N SER A 55 2.21 -11.84 -3.52
CA SER A 55 1.97 -11.98 -4.96
C SER A 55 3.27 -11.78 -5.74
N MET A 56 4.03 -10.73 -5.42
CA MET A 56 5.30 -10.43 -6.09
C MET A 56 6.31 -11.57 -5.94
N VAL A 57 6.55 -12.01 -4.70
CA VAL A 57 7.53 -13.07 -4.40
C VAL A 57 7.14 -14.41 -5.03
N LYS A 58 5.84 -14.68 -5.15
CA LYS A 58 5.31 -15.96 -5.68
C LYS A 58 4.94 -15.90 -7.16
N GLY A 59 4.97 -14.73 -7.80
CA GLY A 59 4.57 -14.53 -9.18
C GLY A 59 3.06 -14.71 -9.40
N TYR A 60 2.22 -14.40 -8.38
CA TYR A 60 0.77 -14.51 -8.51
C TYR A 60 0.19 -13.33 -9.29
N GLN A 61 -0.74 -13.64 -10.18
CA GLN A 61 -1.44 -12.68 -11.04
C GLN A 61 -2.91 -12.48 -10.67
N ASP A 62 -3.49 -13.40 -9.90
CA ASP A 62 -4.88 -13.33 -9.48
C ASP A 62 -5.02 -12.42 -8.25
N PRO A 63 -5.87 -11.36 -8.28
CA PRO A 63 -6.07 -10.46 -7.14
C PRO A 63 -6.92 -11.09 -6.02
N ARG A 64 -7.50 -12.27 -6.22
CA ARG A 64 -8.44 -12.90 -5.29
C ARG A 64 -7.71 -13.71 -4.22
N TRP A 65 -8.19 -13.59 -2.97
CA TRP A 65 -7.62 -14.27 -1.81
C TRP A 65 -8.72 -14.85 -0.93
N CYS A 66 -8.61 -16.14 -0.62
CA CYS A 66 -9.59 -16.87 0.20
C CYS A 66 -8.94 -17.55 1.39
N THR A 67 -9.67 -17.69 2.50
CA THR A 67 -9.28 -18.59 3.59
C THR A 67 -9.48 -20.05 3.15
N PHE A 68 -8.78 -20.98 3.81
CA PHE A 68 -8.96 -22.41 3.53
C PHE A 68 -10.40 -22.88 3.77
N ALA A 69 -11.06 -22.35 4.81
CA ALA A 69 -12.46 -22.66 5.09
C ALA A 69 -13.38 -22.26 3.92
N GLN A 70 -13.19 -21.06 3.39
CA GLN A 70 -13.95 -20.55 2.24
C GLN A 70 -13.71 -21.38 0.98
N ILE A 71 -12.45 -21.77 0.71
CA ILE A 71 -12.10 -22.63 -0.44
C ILE A 71 -12.88 -23.96 -0.35
N LYS A 72 -12.87 -24.57 0.84
CA LYS A 72 -13.58 -25.83 1.08
C LYS A 72 -15.11 -25.70 0.97
N GLU A 73 -15.66 -24.62 1.51
CA GLU A 73 -17.12 -24.34 1.47
C GLU A 73 -17.63 -24.17 0.04
N GLN A 74 -16.80 -23.56 -0.83
CA GLN A 74 -17.13 -23.41 -2.25
C GLN A 74 -16.90 -24.69 -3.07
N GLY A 75 -16.43 -25.78 -2.47
CA GLY A 75 -16.08 -27.01 -3.19
C GLY A 75 -14.81 -26.88 -4.03
N TRP A 76 -14.02 -25.84 -3.82
CA TRP A 76 -12.75 -25.65 -4.51
C TRP A 76 -11.63 -26.43 -3.82
N THR A 77 -10.51 -26.62 -4.54
CA THR A 77 -9.37 -27.37 -4.04
C THR A 77 -8.10 -26.52 -4.09
N LEU A 78 -7.32 -26.56 -3.01
CA LEU A 78 -6.02 -25.88 -2.98
C LEU A 78 -4.97 -26.77 -3.65
N LYS A 79 -4.16 -26.20 -4.56
CA LYS A 79 -2.99 -26.89 -5.14
C LYS A 79 -2.00 -27.29 -4.05
N ALA A 80 -1.38 -28.45 -4.17
CA ALA A 80 -0.39 -28.92 -3.22
C ALA A 80 0.85 -28.01 -3.19
N GLY A 81 1.41 -27.79 -2.00
CA GLY A 81 2.62 -27.01 -1.79
C GLY A 81 2.69 -26.41 -0.38
N LYS A 82 3.92 -26.22 0.14
CA LYS A 82 4.17 -25.55 1.43
C LYS A 82 4.43 -24.06 1.22
N GLY A 83 4.08 -23.23 2.22
CA GLY A 83 4.43 -21.80 2.23
C GLY A 83 3.70 -20.95 1.20
N GLN A 84 2.49 -21.33 0.80
CA GLN A 84 1.71 -20.66 -0.24
C GLN A 84 0.70 -19.64 0.30
N SER A 85 0.53 -19.58 1.62
CA SER A 85 -0.41 -18.64 2.25
C SER A 85 0.23 -17.31 2.57
N ALA A 86 -0.52 -16.23 2.41
CA ALA A 86 -0.24 -14.96 3.04
C ALA A 86 -0.94 -14.86 4.39
N LYS A 87 -0.46 -13.95 5.24
CA LYS A 87 -1.10 -13.61 6.51
C LYS A 87 -1.81 -12.27 6.39
N ILE A 88 -3.04 -12.23 6.90
CA ILE A 88 -3.82 -11.01 7.08
C ILE A 88 -4.26 -10.88 8.52
N GLU A 89 -4.51 -9.67 8.99
CA GLU A 89 -5.07 -9.37 10.31
C GLU A 89 -6.49 -8.86 10.19
N PHE A 90 -7.35 -9.40 11.03
CA PHE A 90 -8.70 -8.89 11.24
C PHE A 90 -8.79 -8.26 12.62
N TRP A 91 -9.08 -6.96 12.66
CA TRP A 91 -9.23 -6.20 13.89
C TRP A 91 -10.69 -6.14 14.31
N TYR A 92 -10.93 -6.25 15.61
CA TYR A 92 -12.27 -6.14 16.17
C TYR A 92 -12.22 -5.48 17.57
N PRO A 93 -13.22 -4.67 17.90
CA PRO A 93 -13.35 -4.11 19.23
C PRO A 93 -13.85 -5.15 20.23
N TYR A 94 -13.33 -5.05 21.43
CA TYR A 94 -13.60 -5.98 22.52
C TYR A 94 -13.91 -5.24 23.81
N ASP A 95 -15.02 -5.61 24.47
CA ASP A 95 -15.41 -5.14 25.79
C ASP A 95 -14.71 -6.01 26.84
N ARG A 96 -13.80 -5.40 27.59
CA ARG A 96 -12.99 -6.12 28.63
C ARG A 96 -13.81 -6.52 29.85
N GLU A 97 -14.86 -5.77 30.19
CA GLU A 97 -15.74 -6.08 31.31
C GLU A 97 -16.69 -7.23 30.96
N GLN A 98 -17.34 -7.14 29.80
CA GLN A 98 -18.25 -8.20 29.33
C GLN A 98 -17.51 -9.38 28.68
N LYS A 99 -16.20 -9.28 28.49
CA LYS A 99 -15.33 -10.31 27.88
C LYS A 99 -15.87 -10.82 26.54
N LYS A 100 -16.38 -9.91 25.69
CA LYS A 100 -16.91 -10.24 24.37
C LYS A 100 -16.50 -9.22 23.31
N SER A 101 -16.49 -9.65 22.04
CA SER A 101 -16.39 -8.72 20.91
C SER A 101 -17.69 -7.93 20.77
N ILE A 102 -17.57 -6.67 20.37
CA ILE A 102 -18.68 -5.79 20.04
C ILE A 102 -18.57 -5.33 18.58
N SER A 103 -19.64 -4.77 18.05
CA SER A 103 -19.61 -4.23 16.68
C SER A 103 -18.80 -2.93 16.61
N TRP A 104 -18.30 -2.59 15.43
CA TRP A 104 -17.65 -1.30 15.18
C TRP A 104 -18.60 -0.11 15.37
N GLN A 105 -19.90 -0.31 15.14
CA GLN A 105 -20.92 0.70 15.39
C GLN A 105 -21.03 0.97 16.89
N GLU A 106 -21.23 -0.06 17.69
CA GLU A 106 -21.31 0.05 19.15
C GLU A 106 -20.04 0.69 19.73
N PHE A 107 -18.84 0.27 19.25
CA PHE A 107 -17.57 0.84 19.68
C PHE A 107 -17.48 2.36 19.43
N ARG A 108 -17.99 2.85 18.30
CA ARG A 108 -18.04 4.30 18.01
C ARG A 108 -19.05 5.02 18.88
N GLU A 109 -20.23 4.45 19.06
CA GLU A 109 -21.31 5.04 19.88
C GLU A 109 -20.92 5.23 21.35
N VAL A 110 -20.14 4.30 21.90
CA VAL A 110 -19.65 4.38 23.28
C VAL A 110 -18.34 5.16 23.44
N GLY A 111 -17.83 5.77 22.38
CA GLY A 111 -16.56 6.49 22.41
C GLY A 111 -15.36 5.59 22.76
N GLY A 112 -15.37 4.35 22.27
CA GLY A 112 -14.46 3.28 22.68
C GLY A 112 -12.98 3.58 22.51
N GLN A 113 -12.60 4.53 21.64
CA GLN A 113 -11.20 4.98 21.48
C GLN A 113 -10.65 5.71 22.71
N ASN A 114 -11.53 6.33 23.51
CA ASN A 114 -11.18 7.12 24.69
C ASN A 114 -11.66 6.45 25.99
N ASN A 115 -11.94 5.16 25.97
CA ASN A 115 -12.51 4.44 27.09
C ASN A 115 -11.75 3.13 27.33
N ASP A 116 -11.04 3.04 28.45
CA ASP A 116 -10.19 1.92 28.84
C ASP A 116 -10.94 0.57 28.96
N ARG A 117 -12.27 0.60 29.04
CA ARG A 117 -13.10 -0.60 29.02
C ARG A 117 -12.99 -1.33 27.69
N TYR A 118 -12.81 -0.60 26.60
CA TYR A 118 -12.78 -1.14 25.24
C TYR A 118 -11.37 -1.19 24.70
N GLN A 119 -11.05 -2.29 24.01
CA GLN A 119 -9.73 -2.47 23.41
C GLN A 119 -9.87 -3.08 22.01
N LEU A 120 -8.96 -2.73 21.11
CA LEU A 120 -8.88 -3.37 19.81
C LEU A 120 -8.00 -4.62 19.90
N TYR A 121 -8.54 -5.74 19.48
CA TYR A 121 -7.82 -7.00 19.31
C TYR A 121 -7.67 -7.33 17.85
N SER A 122 -6.59 -8.04 17.49
CA SER A 122 -6.41 -8.57 16.16
C SER A 122 -6.35 -10.09 16.17
N ARG A 123 -6.78 -10.69 15.07
CA ARG A 123 -6.64 -12.11 14.80
C ARG A 123 -6.04 -12.31 13.41
N ALA A 124 -4.96 -13.08 13.35
CA ALA A 124 -4.31 -13.41 12.08
C ALA A 124 -5.01 -14.58 11.40
N TYR A 125 -5.19 -14.48 10.08
CA TYR A 125 -5.71 -15.52 9.22
C TYR A 125 -4.72 -15.83 8.09
N SER A 126 -4.70 -17.10 7.68
CA SER A 126 -4.02 -17.50 6.45
C SER A 126 -4.99 -17.42 5.28
N VAL A 127 -4.58 -16.77 4.22
CA VAL A 127 -5.33 -16.69 2.95
C VAL A 127 -4.46 -17.20 1.80
N TYR A 128 -5.10 -17.70 0.77
CA TYR A 128 -4.49 -18.33 -0.39
C TYR A 128 -4.93 -17.60 -1.65
N ASN A 129 -3.99 -17.40 -2.55
CA ASN A 129 -4.22 -16.70 -3.81
C ASN A 129 -5.05 -17.54 -4.80
N GLY A 130 -5.81 -16.86 -5.68
CA GLY A 130 -6.64 -17.50 -6.70
C GLY A 130 -5.85 -18.41 -7.63
N ASP A 131 -4.60 -18.08 -7.98
CA ASP A 131 -3.73 -18.93 -8.80
C ASP A 131 -3.42 -20.29 -8.15
N MET A 132 -3.60 -20.40 -6.84
CA MET A 132 -3.42 -21.64 -6.09
C MET A 132 -4.72 -22.41 -5.87
N ILE A 133 -5.84 -21.94 -6.39
CA ILE A 133 -7.18 -22.54 -6.17
C ILE A 133 -7.70 -23.16 -7.44
N ILE A 134 -7.90 -24.47 -7.42
CA ILE A 134 -8.55 -25.23 -8.49
C ILE A 134 -10.08 -25.12 -8.30
N GLY A 135 -10.78 -24.80 -9.38
CA GLY A 135 -12.23 -24.68 -9.38
C GLY A 135 -12.75 -23.26 -9.11
N ILE A 136 -11.87 -22.31 -8.78
CA ILE A 136 -12.27 -20.90 -8.73
C ILE A 136 -12.71 -20.44 -10.13
N PRO A 137 -13.85 -19.72 -10.28
CA PRO A 137 -14.29 -19.22 -11.59
C PRO A 137 -13.21 -18.37 -12.27
N LYS A 138 -13.21 -18.39 -13.61
CA LYS A 138 -12.27 -17.53 -14.37
C LYS A 138 -12.41 -16.08 -13.94
N LEU A 139 -11.28 -15.39 -13.74
CA LEU A 139 -11.25 -13.98 -13.41
C LEU A 139 -11.77 -13.18 -14.61
N GLU A 140 -12.80 -12.39 -14.40
CA GLU A 140 -13.23 -11.36 -15.33
C GLU A 140 -12.47 -10.08 -15.00
N VAL A 141 -11.45 -9.78 -15.79
CA VAL A 141 -10.63 -8.57 -15.61
C VAL A 141 -11.48 -7.36 -15.99
N ARG A 142 -11.78 -6.50 -15.03
CA ARG A 142 -12.33 -5.17 -15.29
C ARG A 142 -11.16 -4.27 -15.65
N GLN A 143 -11.18 -3.66 -16.82
CA GLN A 143 -10.26 -2.60 -17.13
C GLN A 143 -10.61 -1.40 -16.24
N ASN A 144 -9.64 -0.98 -15.44
CA ASN A 144 -9.78 0.25 -14.67
C ASN A 144 -9.61 1.42 -15.65
N GLU A 145 -10.66 2.19 -15.90
CA GLU A 145 -10.68 3.29 -16.86
C GLU A 145 -10.17 4.62 -16.28
N ILE A 146 -9.73 4.62 -15.01
CA ILE A 146 -9.25 5.84 -14.35
C ILE A 146 -7.99 6.32 -15.03
N GLN A 147 -8.05 7.52 -15.64
CA GLN A 147 -6.88 8.16 -16.23
C GLN A 147 -5.91 8.65 -15.14
N PRO A 148 -4.58 8.55 -15.35
CA PRO A 148 -3.58 8.94 -14.36
C PRO A 148 -3.75 10.37 -13.84
N VAL A 149 -4.03 11.30 -14.73
CA VAL A 149 -4.27 12.70 -14.40
C VAL A 149 -5.53 12.89 -13.56
N GLU A 150 -6.60 12.19 -13.88
CA GLU A 150 -7.87 12.26 -13.15
C GLU A 150 -7.72 11.72 -11.70
N LEU A 151 -6.92 10.67 -11.51
CA LEU A 151 -6.61 10.16 -10.18
C LEU A 151 -5.89 11.21 -9.34
N VAL A 152 -4.84 11.83 -9.89
CA VAL A 152 -4.08 12.89 -9.21
C VAL A 152 -4.98 14.07 -8.85
N ASP A 153 -5.78 14.56 -9.81
CA ASP A 153 -6.69 15.70 -9.61
C ASP A 153 -7.75 15.37 -8.54
N THR A 154 -8.24 14.13 -8.52
CA THR A 154 -9.23 13.68 -7.53
C THR A 154 -8.64 13.61 -6.13
N ILE A 155 -7.44 13.03 -5.97
CA ILE A 155 -6.76 12.94 -4.68
C ILE A 155 -6.40 14.34 -4.18
N SER A 156 -5.80 15.18 -5.02
CA SER A 156 -5.45 16.57 -4.70
C SER A 156 -6.67 17.36 -4.20
N ARG A 157 -7.79 17.26 -4.90
CA ARG A 157 -9.05 17.93 -4.51
C ARG A 157 -9.60 17.41 -3.19
N ASN A 158 -9.65 16.09 -3.01
CA ASN A 158 -10.19 15.47 -1.79
C ASN A 158 -9.33 15.75 -0.56
N MET A 159 -8.02 15.87 -0.74
CA MET A 159 -7.09 16.26 0.33
C MET A 159 -7.07 17.77 0.60
N GLY A 160 -7.59 18.59 -0.30
CA GLY A 160 -7.49 20.04 -0.24
C GLY A 160 -6.07 20.56 -0.48
N VAL A 161 -5.22 19.79 -1.18
CA VAL A 161 -3.82 20.16 -1.47
C VAL A 161 -3.69 20.62 -2.91
N PRO A 162 -3.61 21.91 -3.19
CA PRO A 162 -3.52 22.44 -4.54
C PRO A 162 -2.17 22.15 -5.20
N ILE A 163 -2.18 21.90 -6.51
CA ILE A 163 -0.99 21.69 -7.32
C ILE A 163 -0.72 22.95 -8.15
N SER A 164 0.50 23.46 -8.09
CA SER A 164 1.00 24.55 -8.92
C SER A 164 2.08 24.06 -9.86
N TYR A 165 2.13 24.62 -11.07
CA TYR A 165 3.09 24.23 -12.10
C TYR A 165 4.13 25.32 -12.32
N HIS A 166 5.39 24.90 -12.59
CA HIS A 166 6.50 25.80 -12.87
C HIS A 166 7.49 25.18 -13.88
N GLN A 167 8.40 26.00 -14.39
CA GLN A 167 9.35 25.58 -15.43
C GLN A 167 10.55 24.77 -14.94
N THR A 168 10.80 24.72 -13.63
CA THR A 168 11.95 23.96 -13.10
C THR A 168 11.68 22.47 -13.15
N ALA A 169 12.73 21.65 -13.29
CA ALA A 169 12.62 20.18 -13.30
C ALA A 169 12.47 19.56 -11.90
N ARG A 170 12.01 20.32 -10.89
CA ARG A 170 11.86 19.86 -9.53
C ARG A 170 10.40 19.74 -9.15
N ALA A 171 10.02 18.60 -8.57
CA ALA A 171 8.76 18.40 -7.86
C ALA A 171 9.03 18.52 -6.36
N PHE A 172 8.11 19.11 -5.61
CA PHE A 172 8.18 19.14 -4.15
C PHE A 172 6.85 19.54 -3.52
N TYR A 173 6.57 19.01 -2.35
CA TYR A 173 5.55 19.50 -1.44
C TYR A 173 6.13 20.58 -0.52
N ARG A 174 5.42 21.68 -0.31
CA ARG A 174 5.81 22.77 0.60
C ARG A 174 4.85 22.80 1.81
N PRO A 175 5.28 22.31 3.00
CA PRO A 175 4.40 22.21 4.17
C PRO A 175 3.80 23.54 4.63
N ILE A 176 4.58 24.64 4.58
CA ILE A 176 4.14 25.98 5.03
C ILE A 176 2.95 26.49 4.20
N GLU A 177 2.89 26.14 2.91
CA GLU A 177 1.83 26.58 2.00
C GLU A 177 0.77 25.49 1.79
N ASP A 178 1.00 24.29 2.34
CA ASP A 178 0.21 23.09 2.08
C ASP A 178 -0.08 22.88 0.59
N ARG A 179 0.97 22.97 -0.22
CA ARG A 179 0.89 23.04 -1.68
C ARG A 179 1.98 22.19 -2.34
N ILE A 180 1.63 21.59 -3.45
CA ILE A 180 2.56 20.86 -4.30
C ILE A 180 2.98 21.73 -5.47
N TYR A 181 4.26 21.64 -5.82
CA TYR A 181 4.85 22.28 -6.99
C TYR A 181 5.40 21.22 -7.92
N LEU A 182 4.93 21.21 -9.17
CA LEU A 182 5.34 20.25 -10.20
C LEU A 182 5.87 20.99 -11.44
N PRO A 183 6.77 20.36 -12.22
CA PRO A 183 7.04 20.75 -13.58
C PRO A 183 5.76 20.79 -14.41
N TYR A 184 5.73 21.55 -15.48
CA TYR A 184 4.62 21.49 -16.43
C TYR A 184 4.45 20.08 -16.98
N ARG A 185 3.20 19.63 -17.21
CA ARG A 185 2.89 18.26 -17.66
C ARG A 185 3.68 17.86 -18.92
N GLN A 186 3.92 18.80 -19.82
CA GLN A 186 4.68 18.58 -21.07
C GLN A 186 6.16 18.27 -20.83
N GLN A 187 6.69 18.51 -19.63
CA GLN A 187 8.08 18.19 -19.27
C GLN A 187 8.26 16.74 -18.81
N PHE A 188 7.16 16.01 -18.61
CA PHE A 188 7.21 14.59 -18.25
C PHE A 188 7.20 13.70 -19.50
N ASN A 189 7.96 12.61 -19.47
CA ASN A 189 8.06 11.65 -20.57
C ASN A 189 6.77 10.86 -20.81
N SER A 190 5.87 10.81 -19.82
CA SER A 190 4.58 10.12 -19.91
C SER A 190 3.60 10.63 -18.85
N GLU A 191 2.31 10.37 -19.05
CA GLU A 191 1.28 10.65 -18.03
C GLU A 191 1.50 9.82 -16.76
N TYR A 192 2.04 8.61 -16.89
CA TYR A 192 2.44 7.80 -15.74
C TYR A 192 3.54 8.48 -14.93
N ALA A 193 4.58 9.01 -15.60
CA ALA A 193 5.66 9.74 -14.95
C ALA A 193 5.15 10.94 -14.17
N TYR A 194 4.25 11.72 -14.78
CA TYR A 194 3.57 12.82 -14.12
C TYR A 194 2.79 12.34 -12.88
N ALA A 195 1.95 11.32 -13.05
CA ALA A 195 1.09 10.82 -11.98
C ALA A 195 1.92 10.24 -10.83
N SER A 196 2.92 9.41 -11.10
CA SER A 196 3.81 8.83 -10.08
C SER A 196 4.50 9.92 -9.26
N THR A 197 5.05 10.94 -9.91
CA THR A 197 5.68 12.09 -9.22
C THR A 197 4.65 12.86 -8.39
N ALA A 198 3.49 13.16 -8.94
CA ALA A 198 2.44 13.87 -8.22
C ALA A 198 1.92 13.09 -7.01
N LEU A 199 1.77 11.77 -7.13
CA LEU A 199 1.36 10.89 -6.04
C LEU A 199 2.41 10.80 -4.93
N HIS A 200 3.70 10.85 -5.29
CA HIS A 200 4.79 10.95 -4.31
C HIS A 200 4.67 12.24 -3.49
N GLU A 201 4.50 13.39 -4.12
CA GLU A 201 4.34 14.68 -3.42
C GLU A 201 3.03 14.75 -2.61
N LEU A 202 1.93 14.18 -3.12
CA LEU A 202 0.68 14.03 -2.37
C LEU A 202 0.86 13.15 -1.14
N SER A 203 1.74 12.16 -1.20
CA SER A 203 2.07 11.30 -0.06
C SER A 203 2.80 12.07 1.03
N HIS A 204 3.73 12.96 0.68
CA HIS A 204 4.32 13.92 1.63
C HIS A 204 3.26 14.81 2.27
N ALA A 205 2.33 15.33 1.48
CA ALA A 205 1.25 16.18 1.99
C ALA A 205 0.38 15.49 3.05
N THR A 206 0.26 14.15 3.03
CA THR A 206 -0.45 13.42 4.10
C THR A 206 0.20 13.59 5.47
N GLY A 207 1.49 13.90 5.53
CA GLY A 207 2.25 14.10 6.77
C GLY A 207 2.04 15.45 7.43
N ALA A 208 1.32 16.40 6.82
CA ALA A 208 1.05 17.71 7.40
C ALA A 208 0.46 17.62 8.83
N GLU A 209 0.72 18.63 9.67
CA GLU A 209 0.32 18.66 11.08
C GLU A 209 -1.19 18.41 11.27
N HIS A 210 -2.01 19.01 10.44
CA HIS A 210 -3.48 18.90 10.48
C HIS A 210 -4.02 17.60 9.83
N ARG A 211 -3.13 16.72 9.33
CA ARG A 211 -3.49 15.39 8.79
C ARG A 211 -2.88 14.29 9.67
N LEU A 212 -1.79 13.65 9.23
CA LEU A 212 -1.17 12.55 9.99
C LEU A 212 -0.07 13.00 10.95
N ASN A 213 0.27 14.30 10.94
CA ASN A 213 1.26 14.92 11.83
C ASN A 213 2.57 14.12 11.92
N ARG A 214 3.11 13.69 10.75
CA ARG A 214 4.42 13.05 10.70
C ARG A 214 5.51 14.11 10.81
N LYS A 215 6.66 13.73 11.36
CA LYS A 215 7.85 14.59 11.36
C LYS A 215 8.35 14.75 9.93
N GLN A 216 7.92 15.83 9.28
CA GLN A 216 8.40 16.23 7.97
C GLN A 216 9.53 17.24 8.17
N GLY A 217 10.73 16.90 7.81
CA GLY A 217 11.87 17.80 7.85
C GLY A 217 13.11 17.11 8.41
N GLY A 218 14.22 17.58 7.95
CA GLY A 218 15.57 17.13 8.21
C GLY A 218 16.43 17.61 7.05
N GLU A 219 17.71 17.78 7.28
CA GLU A 219 18.65 18.00 6.18
C GLU A 219 18.71 16.73 5.32
N PHE A 220 18.93 16.91 4.04
CA PHE A 220 19.13 15.82 3.10
C PHE A 220 20.14 14.81 3.65
N GLY A 221 19.75 13.51 3.70
CA GLY A 221 20.61 12.44 4.22
C GLY A 221 20.47 12.20 5.73
N THR A 222 19.59 12.92 6.44
CA THR A 222 19.26 12.61 7.84
C THR A 222 18.19 11.52 7.92
N GLU A 223 18.17 10.80 9.03
CA GLU A 223 17.22 9.71 9.30
C GLU A 223 15.75 10.14 9.20
N PRO A 224 15.28 11.26 9.78
CA PRO A 224 13.88 11.68 9.62
C PRO A 224 13.51 11.97 8.16
N TYR A 225 14.46 12.51 7.39
CA TYR A 225 14.30 12.73 5.95
C TYR A 225 14.15 11.38 5.21
N ALA A 226 15.07 10.43 5.45
CA ALA A 226 15.04 9.11 4.80
C ALA A 226 13.74 8.33 5.12
N TYR A 227 13.24 8.43 6.33
CA TYR A 227 11.98 7.81 6.73
C TYR A 227 10.77 8.40 5.99
N GLU A 228 10.69 9.73 5.89
CA GLU A 228 9.56 10.39 5.20
C GLU A 228 9.60 10.12 3.70
N GLU A 229 10.78 10.11 3.08
CA GLU A 229 10.96 9.71 1.68
C GLU A 229 10.49 8.27 1.44
N LEU A 230 10.83 7.34 2.33
CA LEU A 230 10.39 5.96 2.23
C LEU A 230 8.86 5.84 2.34
N VAL A 231 8.24 6.60 3.25
CA VAL A 231 6.76 6.63 3.37
C VAL A 231 6.13 7.16 2.08
N ALA A 232 6.67 8.25 1.53
CA ALA A 232 6.16 8.84 0.29
C ALA A 232 6.31 7.88 -0.89
N GLU A 233 7.45 7.23 -1.00
CA GLU A 233 7.77 6.28 -2.07
C GLU A 233 6.87 5.04 -2.03
N ILE A 234 6.76 4.38 -0.88
CA ILE A 234 5.89 3.21 -0.71
C ILE A 234 4.43 3.59 -1.01
N SER A 235 3.99 4.75 -0.55
CA SER A 235 2.62 5.23 -0.80
C SER A 235 2.39 5.51 -2.28
N SER A 236 3.33 6.15 -2.97
CA SER A 236 3.23 6.43 -4.40
C SER A 236 3.22 5.14 -5.22
N CYS A 237 4.03 4.14 -4.85
CA CYS A 237 4.00 2.82 -5.47
C CYS A 237 2.62 2.16 -5.35
N PHE A 238 2.01 2.21 -4.16
CA PHE A 238 0.65 1.67 -3.97
C PHE A 238 -0.39 2.39 -4.82
N LEU A 239 -0.36 3.71 -4.85
CA LEU A 239 -1.31 4.50 -5.62
C LEU A 239 -1.09 4.32 -7.13
N SER A 240 0.16 4.22 -7.55
CA SER A 240 0.51 3.99 -8.96
C SER A 240 0.10 2.59 -9.46
N SER A 241 -0.02 1.60 -8.56
CA SER A 241 -0.53 0.27 -8.93
C SER A 241 -2.02 0.27 -9.32
N GLU A 242 -2.74 1.34 -8.98
CA GLU A 242 -4.13 1.54 -9.41
C GLU A 242 -4.24 2.13 -10.83
N LEU A 243 -3.10 2.56 -11.42
CA LEU A 243 -3.09 3.17 -12.74
C LEU A 243 -3.05 2.10 -13.82
N PRO A 244 -3.79 2.27 -14.93
CA PRO A 244 -3.86 1.29 -16.02
C PRO A 244 -2.60 1.24 -16.88
N ILE A 245 -1.65 2.13 -16.67
CA ILE A 245 -0.45 2.31 -17.49
C ILE A 245 0.76 1.76 -16.74
N GLY A 246 1.49 0.84 -17.38
CA GLY A 246 2.69 0.21 -16.82
C GLY A 246 3.86 1.18 -16.64
N GLN A 247 4.72 0.89 -15.69
CA GLN A 247 5.97 1.59 -15.45
C GLN A 247 6.93 1.47 -16.64
N THR A 248 7.73 2.52 -16.90
CA THR A 248 8.83 2.45 -17.85
C THR A 248 10.14 2.02 -17.16
N GLU A 249 11.06 1.43 -17.92
CA GLU A 249 12.38 0.99 -17.44
C GLU A 249 13.15 2.08 -16.67
N GLU A 250 13.08 3.32 -17.15
CA GLU A 250 13.77 4.49 -16.56
C GLU A 250 13.25 4.85 -15.17
N HIS A 251 11.93 4.78 -14.97
CA HIS A 251 11.30 5.02 -13.66
C HIS A 251 11.76 4.03 -12.60
N LEU A 252 11.89 2.77 -13.00
CA LEU A 252 12.30 1.69 -12.12
C LEU A 252 13.75 1.83 -11.63
N GLN A 253 14.65 2.28 -12.51
CA GLN A 253 16.05 2.51 -12.17
C GLN A 253 16.20 3.61 -11.09
N ASN A 254 15.43 4.68 -11.21
CA ASN A 254 15.44 5.78 -10.25
C ASN A 254 14.89 5.33 -8.88
N HIS A 255 13.76 4.61 -8.84
CA HIS A 255 13.21 4.05 -7.61
C HIS A 255 14.19 3.12 -6.90
N LYS A 256 14.87 2.24 -7.64
CA LYS A 256 15.84 1.29 -7.09
C LYS A 256 16.99 2.00 -6.38
N ALA A 257 17.55 3.04 -6.98
CA ALA A 257 18.66 3.80 -6.40
C ALA A 257 18.24 4.52 -5.09
N TYR A 258 17.06 5.08 -5.05
CA TYR A 258 16.52 5.75 -3.85
C TYR A 258 16.22 4.75 -2.73
N VAL A 259 15.54 3.65 -3.03
CA VAL A 259 15.23 2.61 -2.04
C VAL A 259 16.49 2.02 -1.42
N GLN A 260 17.56 1.80 -2.17
CA GLN A 260 18.83 1.32 -1.63
C GLN A 260 19.48 2.31 -0.64
N SER A 261 19.40 3.61 -0.90
CA SER A 261 19.93 4.63 0.03
C SER A 261 19.12 4.70 1.33
N TRP A 262 17.81 4.45 1.28
CA TRP A 262 16.94 4.47 2.46
C TRP A 262 17.02 3.19 3.31
N ILE A 263 17.27 2.03 2.70
CA ILE A 263 17.57 0.80 3.43
C ILE A 263 18.75 1.00 4.37
N GLN A 264 19.80 1.70 3.93
CA GLN A 264 20.92 2.02 4.78
C GLN A 264 20.51 2.87 5.99
N GLY A 265 19.68 3.88 5.78
CA GLY A 265 19.14 4.72 6.87
C GLY A 265 18.27 3.96 7.87
N ILE A 266 17.48 2.96 7.42
CA ILE A 266 16.63 2.14 8.30
C ILE A 266 17.46 1.14 9.12
N LYS A 267 18.55 0.58 8.54
CA LYS A 267 19.42 -0.37 9.25
C LYS A 267 20.21 0.24 10.39
N GLU A 268 20.47 1.54 10.31
CA GLU A 268 21.25 2.29 11.31
C GLU A 268 20.40 2.61 12.56
N GLN A 269 19.08 2.32 12.51
CA GLN A 269 18.16 2.49 13.65
C GLN A 269 17.18 1.32 13.76
N PRO A 270 17.47 0.33 14.60
CA PRO A 270 16.59 -0.80 14.89
C PRO A 270 15.33 -0.40 15.70
#